data_1387845fc4ecbdbaeb221d623f4cea4a
#
_entry.id   1387845fc4ecbdbaeb221d623f4cea4a
#
_cell.length_a   1.000
_cell.length_b   1.000
_cell.length_c   1.000
_cell.angle_alpha   90.00
_cell.angle_beta   90.00
_cell.angle_gamma   90.00
#
_symmetry.space_group_name_H-M   'P 1'
#
loop_
_entity.id
_entity.type
_entity.pdbx_description
1 polymer ?
#
loop_
_entity_poly.entity_id
_entity_poly.type
_entity_poly.pdbx_seq_one_letter_code
_entity_poly.pdbx_strand_id
1 'polypeptide(L)'
;CKEIDVHGFRACYDLADITIGKSIAKFGEGAFWNTAYFSQRDIVIRDMATFVQAEFRTSDVAGYWPTSSPTCYYSKIYIGDKNHPVTHIDIPEGATIIRSSHALFNIPEVKSITLPSTMKTLDGQALLSSEKTWDFIECWATTPPDVEDSGFVTTATYNRSTLYVPIGSVSAYKNHKNWGRFKNIVGKYRHEDVEDVTDNEAKVYAANGQIIVVGAKAGTMVDVYSIDGKHVYTGEETAIDAPTRGIYIVRVAGKTTKLAVN
;
A
#
# COMPACT_ATOMS: atom_id res chain seq x y z
N CYS A 1 -3.36 -11.46 -25.01
CA CYS A 1 -2.07 -10.84 -25.31
C CYS A 1 -1.17 -10.94 -24.09
N LYS A 2 0.10 -11.33 -24.30
CA LYS A 2 1.11 -11.39 -23.23
C LYS A 2 2.14 -10.27 -23.33
N GLU A 3 2.30 -9.71 -24.50
CA GLU A 3 3.27 -8.67 -24.79
C GLU A 3 2.68 -7.62 -25.73
N ILE A 4 2.99 -6.35 -25.48
CA ILE A 4 2.83 -5.25 -26.42
C ILE A 4 4.24 -4.90 -26.87
N ASP A 5 4.51 -5.02 -28.16
CA ASP A 5 5.84 -4.85 -28.72
C ASP A 5 6.30 -3.40 -28.74
N VAL A 6 7.57 -3.18 -29.09
CA VAL A 6 8.17 -1.85 -29.29
C VAL A 6 7.28 -1.04 -30.23
N HIS A 7 6.93 0.17 -29.81
CA HIS A 7 6.06 1.09 -30.55
C HIS A 7 4.67 0.55 -30.92
N GLY A 8 4.16 -0.52 -30.26
CA GLY A 8 2.96 -1.22 -30.64
C GLY A 8 1.70 -0.36 -30.84
N PHE A 9 1.54 0.69 -30.05
CA PHE A 9 0.47 1.69 -30.18
C PHE A 9 1.00 3.11 -30.38
N ARG A 10 2.24 3.25 -30.85
CA ARG A 10 2.84 4.55 -31.13
C ARG A 10 1.97 5.37 -32.10
N ALA A 11 1.76 6.65 -31.77
CA ALA A 11 1.00 7.59 -32.57
C ALA A 11 -0.46 7.18 -32.88
N CYS A 12 -1.04 6.31 -32.04
CA CYS A 12 -2.48 6.06 -32.06
C CYS A 12 -3.22 7.22 -31.38
N TYR A 13 -3.34 8.35 -32.06
CA TYR A 13 -3.80 9.62 -31.46
C TYR A 13 -5.20 9.58 -30.89
N ASP A 14 -6.07 8.75 -31.42
CA ASP A 14 -7.49 8.63 -31.02
C ASP A 14 -7.74 7.47 -30.04
N LEU A 15 -6.68 6.80 -29.57
CA LEU A 15 -6.81 5.69 -28.62
C LEU A 15 -7.15 6.20 -27.22
N ALA A 16 -8.44 6.34 -26.93
CA ALA A 16 -8.96 6.84 -25.65
C ALA A 16 -9.25 5.74 -24.62
N ASP A 17 -9.57 4.53 -25.07
CA ASP A 17 -9.96 3.39 -24.24
C ASP A 17 -8.97 2.23 -24.39
N ILE A 18 -8.40 1.80 -23.25
CA ILE A 18 -7.43 0.70 -23.23
C ILE A 18 -7.87 -0.30 -22.16
N THR A 19 -7.96 -1.56 -22.54
CA THR A 19 -8.17 -2.66 -21.57
C THR A 19 -6.93 -3.55 -21.53
N ILE A 20 -6.28 -3.59 -20.37
CA ILE A 20 -5.13 -4.46 -20.09
C ILE A 20 -5.64 -5.78 -19.52
N GLY A 21 -5.38 -6.85 -20.23
CA GLY A 21 -5.80 -8.21 -19.86
C GLY A 21 -4.95 -8.81 -18.73
N LYS A 22 -5.47 -9.88 -18.13
CA LYS A 22 -4.85 -10.58 -16.98
C LYS A 22 -3.52 -11.30 -17.27
N SER A 23 -3.11 -11.40 -18.52
CA SER A 23 -1.93 -12.18 -18.93
C SER A 23 -0.82 -11.31 -19.49
N ILE A 24 -0.91 -10.00 -19.33
CA ILE A 24 0.14 -9.10 -19.80
C ILE A 24 1.41 -9.32 -18.99
N ALA A 25 2.55 -9.45 -19.65
CA ALA A 25 3.83 -9.67 -19.01
C ALA A 25 4.87 -8.62 -19.41
N LYS A 26 4.63 -7.93 -20.55
CA LYS A 26 5.63 -7.01 -21.07
C LYS A 26 5.03 -5.90 -21.92
N PHE A 27 5.60 -4.71 -21.74
CA PHE A 27 5.37 -3.53 -22.55
C PHE A 27 6.70 -3.10 -23.18
N GLY A 28 6.74 -3.06 -24.50
CA GLY A 28 7.91 -2.67 -25.28
C GLY A 28 8.22 -1.18 -25.16
N GLU A 29 9.43 -0.81 -25.53
CA GLU A 29 9.87 0.59 -25.56
C GLU A 29 8.93 1.43 -26.42
N GLY A 30 8.50 2.56 -25.89
CA GLY A 30 7.64 3.50 -26.62
C GLY A 30 6.30 2.92 -27.05
N ALA A 31 5.82 1.84 -26.42
CA ALA A 31 4.60 1.16 -26.81
C ALA A 31 3.39 2.10 -26.93
N PHE A 32 3.33 3.14 -26.09
CA PHE A 32 2.28 4.16 -26.09
C PHE A 32 2.79 5.56 -26.42
N TRP A 33 3.94 5.69 -27.08
CA TRP A 33 4.48 6.98 -27.42
C TRP A 33 3.57 7.77 -28.37
N ASN A 34 3.28 9.03 -28.02
CA ASN A 34 2.34 9.90 -28.76
C ASN A 34 0.93 9.30 -28.92
N THR A 35 0.50 8.43 -28.01
CA THR A 35 -0.84 7.90 -28.01
C THR A 35 -1.75 8.85 -27.25
N ALA A 36 -2.84 9.32 -27.87
CA ALA A 36 -3.84 10.22 -27.26
C ALA A 36 -3.23 11.39 -26.45
N TYR A 37 -2.21 12.04 -26.98
CA TYR A 37 -1.38 13.04 -26.29
C TYR A 37 -2.18 14.21 -25.67
N PHE A 38 -3.31 14.58 -26.29
CA PHE A 38 -4.14 15.71 -25.88
C PHE A 38 -5.44 15.33 -25.19
N SER A 39 -5.70 14.05 -24.98
CA SER A 39 -6.96 13.57 -24.41
C SER A 39 -6.71 12.69 -23.17
N GLN A 40 -7.65 12.81 -22.20
CA GLN A 40 -7.67 11.89 -21.08
C GLN A 40 -8.04 10.50 -21.57
N ARG A 41 -7.36 9.49 -21.05
CA ARG A 41 -7.59 8.08 -21.37
C ARG A 41 -8.27 7.35 -20.24
N ASP A 42 -9.10 6.38 -20.61
CA ASP A 42 -9.67 5.42 -19.69
C ASP A 42 -8.91 4.10 -19.81
N ILE A 43 -8.30 3.67 -18.73
CA ILE A 43 -7.49 2.45 -18.70
C ILE A 43 -8.13 1.46 -17.74
N VAL A 44 -8.65 0.37 -18.27
CA VAL A 44 -9.16 -0.76 -17.48
C VAL A 44 -8.03 -1.77 -17.26
N ILE A 45 -7.65 -2.00 -16.02
CA ILE A 45 -6.68 -3.02 -15.63
C ILE A 45 -7.45 -4.20 -15.05
N ARG A 46 -7.44 -5.33 -15.78
CA ARG A 46 -8.18 -6.53 -15.39
C ARG A 46 -7.57 -7.26 -14.19
N ASP A 47 -6.27 -7.10 -13.99
CA ASP A 47 -5.52 -7.69 -12.88
C ASP A 47 -4.35 -6.77 -12.53
N MET A 48 -4.47 -6.09 -11.40
CA MET A 48 -3.49 -5.10 -10.95
C MET A 48 -2.16 -5.78 -10.55
N ALA A 49 -2.21 -6.97 -9.94
CA ALA A 49 -0.99 -7.69 -9.54
C ALA A 49 -0.14 -8.05 -10.76
N THR A 50 -0.76 -8.58 -11.82
CA THR A 50 -0.08 -8.86 -13.09
C THR A 50 0.45 -7.59 -13.74
N PHE A 51 -0.34 -6.52 -13.74
CA PHE A 51 0.04 -5.26 -14.37
C PHE A 51 1.29 -4.65 -13.75
N VAL A 52 1.36 -4.52 -12.42
CA VAL A 52 2.50 -3.88 -11.74
C VAL A 52 3.77 -4.74 -11.78
N GLN A 53 3.63 -6.04 -12.00
CA GLN A 53 4.75 -6.98 -12.13
C GLN A 53 5.23 -7.15 -13.58
N ALA A 54 4.51 -6.59 -14.55
CA ALA A 54 4.92 -6.64 -15.95
C ALA A 54 6.23 -5.88 -16.19
N GLU A 55 7.02 -6.34 -17.14
CA GLU A 55 8.22 -5.62 -17.60
C GLU A 55 7.79 -4.42 -18.46
N PHE A 56 8.28 -3.24 -18.10
CA PHE A 56 8.11 -2.04 -18.90
C PHE A 56 9.49 -1.62 -19.42
N ARG A 57 9.75 -1.77 -20.69
CA ARG A 57 11.02 -1.37 -21.27
C ARG A 57 11.11 0.15 -21.40
N THR A 58 12.14 0.71 -20.81
CA THR A 58 12.48 2.12 -20.95
C THR A 58 13.55 2.28 -22.02
N SER A 59 13.57 3.42 -22.70
CA SER A 59 14.66 3.77 -23.60
C SER A 59 15.89 4.19 -22.78
N ASP A 60 17.08 3.71 -23.19
CA ASP A 60 18.37 4.19 -22.68
C ASP A 60 18.69 5.61 -23.12
N VAL A 61 17.85 6.23 -23.94
CA VAL A 61 18.05 7.59 -24.47
C VAL A 61 17.58 8.60 -23.43
N ALA A 62 18.53 9.32 -22.83
CA ALA A 62 18.24 10.39 -21.90
C ALA A 62 17.27 11.43 -22.51
N GLY A 63 16.18 11.70 -21.81
CA GLY A 63 15.16 12.67 -22.22
C GLY A 63 13.85 12.09 -22.77
N TYR A 64 13.73 10.78 -22.94
CA TYR A 64 12.47 10.14 -23.27
C TYR A 64 11.71 9.77 -21.99
N TRP A 65 10.49 10.24 -21.90
CA TRP A 65 9.53 9.90 -20.85
C TRP A 65 9.15 8.40 -20.90
N PRO A 66 8.61 7.84 -19.84
CA PRO A 66 8.27 6.40 -19.78
C PRO A 66 7.08 6.05 -20.67
N THR A 67 7.28 6.04 -21.93
CA THR A 67 6.25 5.88 -22.97
C THR A 67 5.88 4.44 -23.23
N SER A 68 6.46 3.49 -22.49
CA SER A 68 6.07 2.07 -22.51
C SER A 68 4.80 1.81 -21.72
N SER A 69 4.52 2.59 -20.68
CA SER A 69 3.30 2.42 -19.89
C SER A 69 2.08 3.06 -20.54
N PRO A 70 0.90 2.41 -20.49
CA PRO A 70 -0.36 3.04 -20.91
C PRO A 70 -0.70 4.26 -20.04
N THR A 71 -0.14 4.38 -18.82
CA THR A 71 -0.36 5.52 -17.90
C THR A 71 0.59 6.69 -18.12
N CYS A 72 1.40 6.68 -19.20
CA CYS A 72 2.38 7.73 -19.49
C CYS A 72 1.76 9.13 -19.72
N TYR A 73 0.50 9.18 -20.10
CA TYR A 73 -0.30 10.42 -20.22
C TYR A 73 -1.48 10.40 -19.25
N TYR A 74 -2.16 11.52 -19.07
CA TYR A 74 -3.30 11.67 -18.16
C TYR A 74 -4.30 10.55 -18.34
N SER A 75 -4.50 9.75 -17.28
CA SER A 75 -5.33 8.54 -17.36
C SER A 75 -6.25 8.42 -16.16
N LYS A 76 -7.48 7.98 -16.41
CA LYS A 76 -8.38 7.42 -15.41
C LYS A 76 -8.17 5.93 -15.33
N ILE A 77 -8.02 5.41 -14.14
CA ILE A 77 -7.83 3.98 -13.91
C ILE A 77 -9.13 3.35 -13.44
N TYR A 78 -9.43 2.20 -14.01
CA TYR A 78 -10.52 1.32 -13.63
C TYR A 78 -9.94 -0.06 -13.32
N ILE A 79 -10.41 -0.72 -12.27
CA ILE A 79 -9.95 -2.06 -11.90
C ILE A 79 -11.08 -3.06 -12.14
N GLY A 80 -10.76 -4.12 -12.89
CA GLY A 80 -11.72 -5.15 -13.26
C GLY A 80 -12.62 -4.76 -14.43
N ASP A 81 -13.44 -3.75 -14.27
CA ASP A 81 -14.37 -3.24 -15.28
C ASP A 81 -14.40 -1.70 -15.32
N LYS A 82 -15.15 -1.13 -16.27
CA LYS A 82 -15.24 0.33 -16.48
C LYS A 82 -16.44 0.97 -15.75
N ASN A 83 -16.83 0.49 -14.57
CA ASN A 83 -17.98 1.05 -13.88
C ASN A 83 -17.65 2.37 -13.17
N HIS A 84 -16.57 2.40 -12.39
CA HIS A 84 -16.15 3.57 -11.64
C HIS A 84 -14.63 3.76 -11.71
N PRO A 85 -14.14 4.98 -11.98
CA PRO A 85 -12.72 5.26 -11.86
C PRO A 85 -12.28 5.14 -10.40
N VAL A 86 -11.10 4.57 -10.18
CA VAL A 86 -10.58 4.41 -8.82
C VAL A 86 -9.80 5.64 -8.37
N THR A 87 -9.97 6.01 -7.11
CA THR A 87 -9.19 7.05 -6.43
C THR A 87 -8.17 6.45 -5.46
N HIS A 88 -8.29 5.17 -5.20
CA HIS A 88 -7.38 4.35 -4.41
C HIS A 88 -7.04 3.08 -5.17
N ILE A 89 -5.78 2.67 -5.13
CA ILE A 89 -5.32 1.41 -5.73
C ILE A 89 -4.95 0.44 -4.63
N ASP A 90 -5.64 -0.71 -4.59
CA ASP A 90 -5.21 -1.87 -3.83
C ASP A 90 -4.43 -2.81 -4.75
N ILE A 91 -3.15 -3.03 -4.43
CA ILE A 91 -2.36 -4.07 -5.08
C ILE A 91 -2.63 -5.38 -4.34
N PRO A 92 -3.17 -6.41 -5.02
CA PRO A 92 -3.57 -7.66 -4.37
C PRO A 92 -2.40 -8.42 -3.77
N GLU A 93 -2.69 -9.26 -2.77
CA GLU A 93 -1.73 -10.24 -2.26
C GLU A 93 -1.19 -11.14 -3.38
N GLY A 94 0.07 -11.57 -3.23
CA GLY A 94 0.79 -12.31 -4.25
C GLY A 94 1.61 -11.43 -5.20
N ALA A 95 1.36 -10.12 -5.28
CA ALA A 95 2.29 -9.20 -5.92
C ALA A 95 3.53 -9.01 -5.04
N THR A 96 4.70 -9.26 -5.62
CA THR A 96 5.98 -9.21 -4.90
C THR A 96 6.88 -8.05 -5.34
N ILE A 97 6.60 -7.47 -6.48
CA ILE A 97 7.38 -6.37 -7.06
C ILE A 97 6.47 -5.39 -7.81
N ILE A 98 6.75 -4.12 -7.71
CA ILE A 98 6.32 -3.13 -8.71
C ILE A 98 7.52 -2.93 -9.63
N ARG A 99 7.43 -3.52 -10.81
CA ARG A 99 8.52 -3.60 -11.78
C ARG A 99 8.44 -2.44 -12.76
N SER A 100 8.85 -1.33 -12.46
CA SER A 100 9.10 -0.22 -13.36
C SER A 100 8.87 1.15 -12.77
N SER A 101 9.80 1.96 -13.10
CA SER A 101 9.61 3.39 -13.15
C SER A 101 8.36 3.69 -13.98
N HIS A 102 7.36 4.32 -13.40
CA HIS A 102 6.23 4.88 -14.12
C HIS A 102 5.06 3.95 -14.49
N ALA A 103 4.98 2.71 -13.97
CA ALA A 103 3.78 1.89 -14.16
C ALA A 103 2.49 2.63 -13.77
N LEU A 104 2.56 3.48 -12.74
CA LEU A 104 1.45 4.27 -12.20
C LEU A 104 1.73 5.79 -12.26
N PHE A 105 2.32 6.27 -13.35
CA PHE A 105 2.91 7.61 -13.42
C PHE A 105 1.87 8.74 -13.48
N ASN A 106 0.99 8.74 -14.46
CA ASN A 106 0.15 9.90 -14.75
C ASN A 106 -1.34 9.60 -14.53
N ILE A 107 -1.69 9.37 -13.26
CA ILE A 107 -3.01 8.98 -12.78
C ILE A 107 -3.51 9.98 -11.73
N PRO A 108 -3.84 11.21 -12.10
CA PRO A 108 -4.05 12.33 -11.17
C PRO A 108 -5.23 12.12 -10.20
N GLU A 109 -6.22 11.32 -10.56
CA GLU A 109 -7.39 11.06 -9.72
C GLU A 109 -7.12 10.04 -8.60
N VAL A 110 -6.10 9.18 -8.77
CA VAL A 110 -5.70 8.23 -7.73
C VAL A 110 -4.92 8.97 -6.64
N LYS A 111 -5.39 8.93 -5.41
CA LYS A 111 -4.83 9.68 -4.28
C LYS A 111 -4.02 8.82 -3.32
N SER A 112 -4.27 7.53 -3.30
CA SER A 112 -3.64 6.62 -2.34
C SER A 112 -3.43 5.23 -2.93
N ILE A 113 -2.54 4.47 -2.29
CA ILE A 113 -2.20 3.12 -2.72
C ILE A 113 -1.92 2.23 -1.51
N THR A 114 -2.38 0.99 -1.59
CA THR A 114 -2.05 -0.09 -0.66
C THR A 114 -1.12 -1.10 -1.34
N LEU A 115 0.01 -1.38 -0.71
CA LEU A 115 0.97 -2.42 -1.07
C LEU A 115 0.73 -3.65 -0.19
N PRO A 116 0.67 -4.86 -0.78
CA PRO A 116 0.35 -6.08 -0.06
C PRO A 116 1.47 -6.51 0.91
N SER A 117 1.15 -7.45 1.79
CA SER A 117 2.13 -8.04 2.72
C SER A 117 3.23 -8.83 2.00
N THR A 118 2.93 -9.33 0.81
CA THR A 118 3.85 -10.07 -0.06
C THR A 118 4.85 -9.19 -0.81
N MET A 119 4.73 -7.86 -0.75
CA MET A 119 5.62 -6.94 -1.46
C MET A 119 7.06 -7.05 -0.94
N LYS A 120 8.01 -7.22 -1.85
CA LYS A 120 9.45 -7.38 -1.55
C LYS A 120 10.30 -6.29 -2.15
N THR A 121 9.95 -5.81 -3.33
CA THR A 121 10.79 -4.87 -4.09
C THR A 121 9.95 -3.82 -4.79
N LEU A 122 10.45 -2.61 -4.82
CA LEU A 122 9.97 -1.52 -5.65
C LEU A 122 11.12 -1.07 -6.55
N ASP A 123 10.94 -1.15 -7.85
CA ASP A 123 11.90 -0.54 -8.78
C ASP A 123 12.00 0.96 -8.52
N GLY A 124 13.12 1.54 -8.86
CA GLY A 124 13.32 2.97 -8.75
C GLY A 124 12.18 3.73 -9.45
N GLN A 125 11.68 4.77 -8.81
CA GLN A 125 10.58 5.60 -9.33
C GLN A 125 9.21 4.89 -9.49
N ALA A 126 9.02 3.70 -8.89
CA ALA A 126 7.80 2.90 -9.05
C ALA A 126 6.50 3.65 -8.73
N LEU A 127 6.53 4.55 -7.75
CA LEU A 127 5.41 5.40 -7.34
C LEU A 127 5.68 6.89 -7.59
N LEU A 128 6.68 7.19 -8.40
CA LEU A 128 6.97 8.56 -8.79
C LEU A 128 5.89 9.07 -9.74
N SER A 129 5.38 10.26 -9.49
CA SER A 129 4.52 11.00 -10.40
C SER A 129 5.05 12.42 -10.52
N SER A 130 5.05 12.98 -11.72
CA SER A 130 5.67 14.29 -12.00
C SER A 130 5.08 15.43 -11.19
N GLU A 131 3.80 15.37 -10.86
CA GLU A 131 3.06 16.49 -10.24
C GLU A 131 2.23 16.08 -9.02
N LYS A 132 2.30 14.80 -8.60
CA LYS A 132 1.41 14.25 -7.61
C LYS A 132 2.09 13.99 -6.28
N THR A 133 1.40 14.36 -5.23
CA THR A 133 1.66 13.90 -3.87
C THR A 133 0.60 12.86 -3.51
N TRP A 134 1.00 11.71 -3.04
CA TRP A 134 0.08 10.72 -2.48
C TRP A 134 -0.48 11.27 -1.16
N ASP A 135 -1.78 11.12 -0.93
CA ASP A 135 -2.37 11.49 0.37
C ASP A 135 -1.86 10.54 1.45
N PHE A 136 -1.88 9.26 1.15
CA PHE A 136 -1.22 8.25 1.97
C PHE A 136 -0.75 7.04 1.12
N ILE A 137 0.18 6.30 1.68
CA ILE A 137 0.63 5.01 1.19
C ILE A 137 0.48 4.02 2.34
N GLU A 138 -0.19 2.89 2.10
CA GLU A 138 -0.19 1.76 3.02
C GLU A 138 0.78 0.70 2.52
N CYS A 139 1.64 0.17 3.37
CA CYS A 139 2.51 -0.96 3.04
C CYS A 139 2.41 -2.02 4.12
N TRP A 140 1.82 -3.14 3.79
CA TRP A 140 1.54 -4.22 4.75
C TRP A 140 2.68 -5.22 4.92
N ALA A 141 3.78 -5.07 4.21
CA ALA A 141 4.97 -5.88 4.42
C ALA A 141 5.56 -5.62 5.82
N THR A 142 5.81 -6.67 6.58
CA THR A 142 6.40 -6.56 7.93
C THR A 142 7.87 -6.16 7.89
N THR A 143 8.57 -6.49 6.81
CA THR A 143 9.90 -6.00 6.49
C THR A 143 9.77 -4.98 5.36
N PRO A 144 10.34 -3.77 5.51
CA PRO A 144 10.28 -2.76 4.45
C PRO A 144 10.77 -3.33 3.12
N PRO A 145 10.00 -3.21 2.03
CA PRO A 145 10.44 -3.63 0.72
C PRO A 145 11.72 -2.94 0.28
N ASP A 146 12.60 -3.67 -0.40
CA ASP A 146 13.78 -3.08 -1.02
C ASP A 146 13.38 -2.08 -2.10
N VAL A 147 14.14 -1.00 -2.21
CA VAL A 147 13.98 0.02 -3.24
C VAL A 147 15.30 0.14 -3.98
N GLU A 148 15.29 -0.17 -5.27
CA GLU A 148 16.51 -0.23 -6.09
C GLU A 148 17.21 1.13 -6.24
N ASP A 149 16.46 2.23 -6.13
CA ASP A 149 17.00 3.57 -6.23
C ASP A 149 16.54 4.48 -5.06
N SER A 150 17.18 5.64 -4.91
CA SER A 150 16.96 6.58 -3.81
C SER A 150 15.63 7.34 -3.84
N GLY A 151 14.77 7.12 -4.85
CA GLY A 151 13.59 7.96 -5.06
C GLY A 151 12.40 7.26 -5.69
N PHE A 152 11.70 6.38 -4.96
CA PHE A 152 10.47 5.77 -5.47
C PHE A 152 9.22 6.65 -5.37
N VAL A 153 9.31 7.78 -4.67
CA VAL A 153 8.29 8.83 -4.56
C VAL A 153 8.93 10.21 -4.59
N THR A 154 8.13 11.25 -4.80
CA THR A 154 8.61 12.64 -4.80
C THR A 154 9.00 13.11 -3.38
N THR A 155 9.83 14.15 -3.30
CA THR A 155 10.15 14.83 -2.04
C THR A 155 8.89 15.39 -1.36
N ALA A 156 7.90 15.84 -2.13
CA ALA A 156 6.63 16.30 -1.60
C ALA A 156 5.85 15.16 -0.91
N THR A 157 5.85 13.96 -1.49
CA THR A 157 5.26 12.76 -0.88
C THR A 157 5.95 12.42 0.44
N TYR A 158 7.27 12.36 0.49
CA TYR A 158 7.99 12.11 1.76
C TYR A 158 7.63 13.11 2.86
N ASN A 159 7.38 14.36 2.50
CA ASN A 159 7.13 15.43 3.46
C ASN A 159 5.68 15.56 3.90
N ARG A 160 4.71 15.20 3.07
CA ARG A 160 3.28 15.50 3.28
C ARG A 160 2.40 14.28 3.45
N SER A 161 2.80 13.15 2.87
CA SER A 161 2.00 11.94 2.90
C SER A 161 2.18 11.17 4.20
N THR A 162 1.15 10.44 4.61
CA THR A 162 1.26 9.48 5.69
C THR A 162 1.62 8.10 5.11
N LEU A 163 2.65 7.48 5.67
CA LEU A 163 2.98 6.08 5.43
C LEU A 163 2.39 5.24 6.55
N TYR A 164 1.40 4.41 6.23
CA TYR A 164 0.86 3.42 7.15
C TYR A 164 1.58 2.10 6.96
N VAL A 165 2.00 1.49 8.07
CA VAL A 165 2.74 0.22 8.09
C VAL A 165 2.19 -0.68 9.21
N PRO A 166 2.46 -2.00 9.20
CA PRO A 166 2.08 -2.85 10.32
C PRO A 166 2.62 -2.29 11.64
N ILE A 167 1.80 -2.27 12.68
CA ILE A 167 2.13 -1.60 13.94
C ILE A 167 3.46 -2.09 14.54
N GLY A 168 3.76 -3.38 14.44
CA GLY A 168 5.03 -3.95 14.88
C GLY A 168 6.25 -3.61 14.02
N SER A 169 6.04 -3.00 12.83
CA SER A 169 7.10 -2.73 11.86
C SER A 169 7.54 -1.27 11.81
N VAL A 170 6.91 -0.37 12.56
CA VAL A 170 7.20 1.08 12.53
C VAL A 170 8.70 1.38 12.70
N SER A 171 9.37 0.71 13.64
CA SER A 171 10.80 0.90 13.87
C SER A 171 11.64 0.46 12.66
N ALA A 172 11.31 -0.65 12.03
CA ALA A 172 12.00 -1.14 10.85
C ALA A 172 11.88 -0.15 9.68
N TYR A 173 10.68 0.38 9.46
CA TYR A 173 10.45 1.39 8.42
C TYR A 173 11.17 2.71 8.70
N LYS A 174 11.15 3.21 9.94
CA LYS A 174 11.86 4.44 10.32
C LYS A 174 13.38 4.33 10.13
N ASN A 175 13.94 3.15 10.35
CA ASN A 175 15.38 2.91 10.22
C ASN A 175 15.80 2.56 8.77
N HIS A 176 14.86 2.35 7.87
CA HIS A 176 15.17 1.99 6.49
C HIS A 176 15.60 3.22 5.67
N LYS A 177 16.65 3.07 4.84
CA LYS A 177 17.26 4.14 4.04
C LYS A 177 16.25 4.98 3.23
N ASN A 178 15.31 4.33 2.57
CA ASN A 178 14.34 4.98 1.69
C ASN A 178 13.02 5.27 2.40
N TRP A 179 12.43 4.26 3.06
CA TRP A 179 11.15 4.39 3.77
C TRP A 179 11.23 5.34 4.97
N GLY A 180 12.36 5.38 5.68
CA GLY A 180 12.57 6.29 6.81
C GLY A 180 12.61 7.78 6.45
N ARG A 181 12.58 8.13 5.16
CA ARG A 181 12.47 9.52 4.69
C ARG A 181 11.07 10.11 4.84
N PHE A 182 10.03 9.27 5.00
CA PHE A 182 8.69 9.76 5.30
C PHE A 182 8.66 10.45 6.67
N LYS A 183 8.16 11.69 6.70
CA LYS A 183 8.03 12.44 7.97
C LYS A 183 6.96 11.88 8.89
N ASN A 184 5.93 11.27 8.32
CA ASN A 184 4.81 10.69 9.06
C ASN A 184 4.70 9.19 8.78
N ILE A 185 5.20 8.36 9.71
CA ILE A 185 5.09 6.89 9.66
C ILE A 185 4.25 6.44 10.83
N VAL A 186 3.10 5.84 10.55
CA VAL A 186 2.09 5.44 11.51
C VAL A 186 1.88 3.93 11.46
N GLY A 187 1.90 3.30 12.63
CA GLY A 187 1.53 1.89 12.76
C GLY A 187 0.02 1.72 12.65
N LYS A 188 -0.41 0.73 11.87
CA LYS A 188 -1.82 0.41 11.64
C LYS A 188 -2.03 -1.10 11.73
N TYR A 189 -3.19 -1.52 12.18
CA TYR A 189 -3.63 -2.91 12.06
C TYR A 189 -4.31 -3.12 10.73
N ARG A 190 -4.00 -4.23 10.07
CA ARG A 190 -4.73 -4.64 8.88
C ARG A 190 -6.06 -5.26 9.30
N HIS A 191 -7.15 -4.85 8.66
CA HIS A 191 -8.49 -5.38 8.99
C HIS A 191 -8.59 -6.91 8.79
N GLU A 192 -7.80 -7.46 7.88
CA GLU A 192 -7.74 -8.89 7.57
C GLU A 192 -6.92 -9.71 8.59
N ASP A 193 -6.06 -9.06 9.39
CA ASP A 193 -5.34 -9.71 10.50
C ASP A 193 -6.27 -9.94 11.71
N VAL A 194 -7.45 -9.33 11.67
CA VAL A 194 -8.58 -9.66 12.52
C VAL A 194 -9.46 -10.58 11.69
N GLU A 195 -9.42 -11.89 11.93
CA GLU A 195 -10.44 -12.81 11.39
C GLU A 195 -11.80 -12.13 11.53
N ASP A 196 -12.62 -12.15 10.47
CA ASP A 196 -13.98 -11.62 10.49
C ASP A 196 -14.68 -12.15 11.74
N VAL A 197 -14.70 -11.33 12.79
CA VAL A 197 -15.38 -11.66 14.02
C VAL A 197 -16.87 -11.44 13.73
N THR A 198 -17.45 -12.41 13.02
CA THR A 198 -18.90 -12.50 12.83
C THR A 198 -19.64 -12.68 14.15
N ASP A 199 -18.90 -12.94 15.24
CA ASP A 199 -19.39 -12.92 16.61
C ASP A 199 -18.63 -11.88 17.43
N ASN A 200 -19.35 -10.99 18.06
CA ASN A 200 -19.08 -9.97 19.08
C ASN A 200 -17.98 -10.29 20.14
N GLU A 201 -16.90 -10.96 19.78
CA GLU A 201 -15.85 -11.37 20.69
C GLU A 201 -14.67 -10.42 20.66
N ALA A 202 -14.49 -9.66 21.73
CA ALA A 202 -13.29 -8.86 21.92
C ALA A 202 -12.04 -9.75 21.92
N LYS A 203 -11.04 -9.39 21.11
CA LYS A 203 -9.70 -10.01 21.09
C LYS A 203 -8.70 -9.08 21.76
N VAL A 204 -7.71 -9.66 22.45
CA VAL A 204 -6.69 -8.91 23.19
C VAL A 204 -5.32 -9.43 22.79
N TYR A 205 -4.41 -8.52 22.50
CA TYR A 205 -3.00 -8.84 22.18
C TYR A 205 -2.07 -7.70 22.61
N ALA A 206 -0.77 -7.97 22.65
CA ALA A 206 0.24 -7.00 23.02
C ALA A 206 1.00 -6.49 21.79
N ALA A 207 1.20 -5.17 21.70
CA ALA A 207 2.02 -4.56 20.66
C ALA A 207 2.67 -3.28 21.16
N ASN A 208 3.96 -3.08 20.87
CA ASN A 208 4.72 -1.86 21.19
C ASN A 208 4.65 -1.41 22.66
N GLY A 209 4.65 -2.35 23.59
CA GLY A 209 4.51 -2.03 25.01
C GLY A 209 3.07 -1.71 25.43
N GLN A 210 2.09 -1.87 24.53
CA GLN A 210 0.67 -1.65 24.81
C GLN A 210 -0.11 -2.95 24.79
N ILE A 211 -1.23 -2.94 25.50
CA ILE A 211 -2.30 -3.94 25.47
C ILE A 211 -3.37 -3.38 24.54
N ILE A 212 -3.69 -4.11 23.49
CA ILE A 212 -4.64 -3.71 22.48
C ILE A 212 -5.87 -4.57 22.52
N VAL A 213 -7.03 -3.95 22.51
CA VAL A 213 -8.35 -4.61 22.48
C VAL A 213 -9.04 -4.27 21.14
N VAL A 214 -9.45 -5.28 20.38
CA VAL A 214 -10.19 -5.11 19.13
C VAL A 214 -11.52 -5.87 19.17
N GLY A 215 -12.52 -5.40 18.41
CA GLY A 215 -13.82 -6.05 18.32
C GLY A 215 -14.72 -5.82 19.55
N ALA A 216 -14.28 -5.06 20.54
CA ALA A 216 -15.17 -4.66 21.65
C ALA A 216 -16.21 -3.64 21.15
N LYS A 217 -17.45 -3.75 21.63
CA LYS A 217 -18.49 -2.74 21.37
C LYS A 217 -18.13 -1.42 22.08
N ALA A 218 -18.55 -0.30 21.52
CA ALA A 218 -18.45 0.99 22.21
C ALA A 218 -19.06 0.91 23.62
N GLY A 219 -18.38 1.42 24.62
CA GLY A 219 -18.78 1.36 26.02
C GLY A 219 -18.41 0.05 26.74
N THR A 220 -17.64 -0.85 26.10
CA THR A 220 -17.17 -2.07 26.76
C THR A 220 -16.01 -1.76 27.68
N MET A 221 -16.15 -2.09 28.97
CA MET A 221 -15.09 -1.94 29.95
C MET A 221 -13.99 -2.97 29.76
N VAL A 222 -12.76 -2.51 29.88
CA VAL A 222 -11.54 -3.31 29.86
C VAL A 222 -10.85 -3.19 31.22
N ASP A 223 -10.64 -4.32 31.88
CA ASP A 223 -9.88 -4.42 33.12
C ASP A 223 -8.53 -5.09 32.86
N VAL A 224 -7.45 -4.48 33.31
CA VAL A 224 -6.08 -5.00 33.19
C VAL A 224 -5.47 -5.21 34.55
N TYR A 225 -4.89 -6.38 34.76
CA TYR A 225 -4.14 -6.74 35.96
C TYR A 225 -2.76 -7.26 35.62
N SER A 226 -1.76 -6.99 36.44
CA SER A 226 -0.48 -7.68 36.37
C SER A 226 -0.63 -9.15 36.83
N ILE A 227 0.38 -9.97 36.56
CA ILE A 227 0.34 -11.42 36.88
C ILE A 227 0.21 -11.68 38.39
N ASP A 228 0.68 -10.78 39.23
CA ASP A 228 0.57 -10.80 40.69
C ASP A 228 -0.80 -10.30 41.20
N GLY A 229 -1.73 -9.98 40.28
CA GLY A 229 -3.10 -9.57 40.62
C GLY A 229 -3.27 -8.08 40.90
N LYS A 230 -2.22 -7.26 40.77
CA LYS A 230 -2.33 -5.82 40.96
C LYS A 230 -3.13 -5.21 39.80
N HIS A 231 -4.11 -4.39 40.15
CA HIS A 231 -4.90 -3.65 39.17
C HIS A 231 -4.05 -2.60 38.46
N VAL A 232 -4.13 -2.56 37.13
CA VAL A 232 -3.34 -1.68 36.23
C VAL A 232 -4.23 -0.64 35.57
N TYR A 233 -5.36 -1.07 35.03
CA TYR A 233 -6.26 -0.21 34.28
C TYR A 233 -7.71 -0.70 34.33
N THR A 234 -8.66 0.23 34.35
CA THR A 234 -10.08 0.02 34.05
C THR A 234 -10.60 1.21 33.25
N GLY A 235 -11.23 0.94 32.10
CA GLY A 235 -11.81 1.97 31.23
C GLY A 235 -12.27 1.39 29.90
N GLU A 236 -12.60 2.27 28.97
CA GLU A 236 -13.11 1.89 27.62
C GLU A 236 -12.04 2.04 26.53
N GLU A 237 -10.80 2.36 26.88
CA GLU A 237 -9.71 2.52 25.91
C GLU A 237 -9.37 1.16 25.28
N THR A 238 -9.12 1.19 23.97
CA THR A 238 -8.74 0.02 23.20
C THR A 238 -7.22 -0.12 23.00
N ALA A 239 -6.44 0.87 23.41
CA ALA A 239 -4.98 0.87 23.45
C ALA A 239 -4.52 1.36 24.82
N ILE A 240 -3.97 0.47 25.64
CA ILE A 240 -3.63 0.70 27.04
C ILE A 240 -2.12 0.54 27.22
N ASP A 241 -1.43 1.57 27.67
CA ASP A 241 0.00 1.51 27.95
C ASP A 241 0.29 0.53 29.10
N ALA A 242 1.11 -0.47 28.85
CA ALA A 242 1.59 -1.35 29.89
C ALA A 242 2.71 -0.63 30.68
N PRO A 243 2.60 -0.50 32.03
CA PRO A 243 3.57 0.25 32.82
C PRO A 243 4.97 -0.39 32.80
N THR A 244 5.08 -1.66 32.55
CA THR A 244 6.34 -2.42 32.45
C THR A 244 6.19 -3.57 31.45
N ARG A 245 7.32 -4.09 30.99
CA ARG A 245 7.34 -5.40 30.31
C ARG A 245 6.93 -6.48 31.31
N GLY A 246 6.09 -7.41 30.88
CA GLY A 246 5.62 -8.45 31.78
C GLY A 246 4.40 -9.21 31.26
N ILE A 247 3.82 -10.01 32.15
CA ILE A 247 2.61 -10.75 31.86
C ILE A 247 1.42 -10.03 32.49
N TYR A 248 0.37 -9.85 31.68
CA TYR A 248 -0.87 -9.20 32.09
C TYR A 248 -2.06 -10.12 31.90
N ILE A 249 -3.07 -9.91 32.72
CA ILE A 249 -4.39 -10.54 32.63
C ILE A 249 -5.38 -9.44 32.27
N VAL A 250 -6.01 -9.59 31.10
CA VAL A 250 -6.99 -8.61 30.58
C VAL A 250 -8.37 -9.27 30.56
N ARG A 251 -9.34 -8.55 31.13
CA ARG A 251 -10.76 -8.92 31.10
C ARG A 251 -11.51 -7.93 30.24
N VAL A 252 -12.25 -8.43 29.25
CA VAL A 252 -13.06 -7.63 28.34
C VAL A 252 -14.25 -8.46 27.84
N ALA A 253 -15.45 -7.90 27.82
CA ALA A 253 -16.66 -8.56 27.35
C ALA A 253 -16.90 -9.97 27.98
N GLY A 254 -16.57 -10.12 29.27
CA GLY A 254 -16.73 -11.38 30.00
C GLY A 254 -15.63 -12.44 29.76
N LYS A 255 -14.66 -12.16 28.90
CA LYS A 255 -13.50 -13.01 28.65
C LYS A 255 -12.26 -12.56 29.40
N THR A 256 -11.39 -13.51 29.71
CA THR A 256 -10.11 -13.26 30.36
C THR A 256 -9.00 -13.80 29.45
N THR A 257 -8.06 -12.93 29.10
CA THR A 257 -6.90 -13.27 28.26
C THR A 257 -5.62 -12.99 29.06
N LYS A 258 -4.68 -13.92 29.03
CA LYS A 258 -3.33 -13.76 29.54
C LYS A 258 -2.39 -13.50 28.37
N LEU A 259 -1.62 -12.40 28.43
CA LEU A 259 -0.68 -12.03 27.39
C LEU A 259 0.64 -11.51 27.96
N ALA A 260 1.71 -11.63 27.18
CA ALA A 260 3.02 -11.07 27.48
C ALA A 260 3.19 -9.77 26.71
N VAL A 261 3.60 -8.70 27.40
CA VAL A 261 4.00 -7.43 26.81
C VAL A 261 5.52 -7.33 26.87
N ASN A 262 6.17 -7.26 25.71
CA ASN A 262 7.62 -7.26 25.52
C ASN A 262 8.17 -5.85 25.29
#